data_f73419ca2c909c7d151f5904dc3cdfd5
#
_entry.id   f73419ca2c909c7d151f5904dc3cdfd5
#
_cell.length_a   1.000
_cell.length_b   1.000
_cell.length_c   1.000
_cell.angle_alpha   90.00
_cell.angle_beta   90.00
_cell.angle_gamma   90.00
#
_symmetry.space_group_name_H-M   'P 1'
#
loop_
_entity.id
_entity.type
_entity.pdbx_description
1 polymer ?
#
loop_
_entity_poly.entity_id
_entity_poly.type
_entity_poly.pdbx_seq_one_letter_code
_entity_poly.pdbx_strand_id
1 'polypeptide(L)'
;MKRIFFTLASARSGTLFLRGVFQNNVRNCDCRHEPFFDWGNPTLFGPAIYDAYAGRHDRIRERLLAKKRYIDKLPGDIYLESSHAFLKSMHVAAFEVFPELELIHVVRDPLRVARSEAYREEWRRRVHAPFHFYKGDDGERHFCWSLTGNEEIFRHFESRKLTLFQWYLVQWIEIENRAMAFLRQHNLQERCYTLHSPRDLNDADKIRAMLKHFELPMNTEKVVLAGRRNQSFGYKANDTSTEELEFNEVVSDMPTRYLEIFRSEPYTNFGWANRLHRLEATSSLHHAH
;
A
#
# COMPACT_ATOMS: atom_id res chain seq x y z
N MET A 1 11.71 -13.90 -21.08
CA MET A 1 10.50 -13.15 -20.63
C MET A 1 10.93 -12.21 -19.52
N LYS A 2 10.46 -10.96 -19.49
CA LYS A 2 10.83 -9.97 -18.48
C LYS A 2 10.22 -10.35 -17.13
N ARG A 3 11.02 -10.35 -16.06
CA ARG A 3 10.51 -10.51 -14.68
C ARG A 3 9.87 -9.22 -14.22
N ILE A 4 8.70 -9.31 -13.61
CA ILE A 4 7.90 -8.13 -13.25
C ILE A 4 7.59 -8.14 -11.76
N PHE A 5 8.03 -7.09 -11.09
CA PHE A 5 7.85 -6.87 -9.66
C PHE A 5 6.86 -5.74 -9.41
N PHE A 6 5.88 -5.98 -8.55
CA PHE A 6 5.01 -4.95 -8.00
C PHE A 6 5.11 -4.90 -6.47
N THR A 7 4.70 -3.78 -5.88
CA THR A 7 4.65 -3.65 -4.43
C THR A 7 3.22 -3.79 -3.91
N LEU A 8 3.06 -4.59 -2.87
CA LEU A 8 1.89 -4.57 -1.99
C LEU A 8 2.21 -3.62 -0.85
N ALA A 9 1.58 -2.46 -0.84
CA ALA A 9 1.88 -1.43 0.16
C ALA A 9 0.78 -0.38 0.25
N SER A 10 0.58 0.14 1.43
CA SER A 10 -0.05 1.45 1.61
C SER A 10 0.89 2.55 1.11
N ALA A 11 0.36 3.71 0.73
CA ALA A 11 1.21 4.86 0.49
C ALA A 11 2.01 5.22 1.76
N ARG A 12 3.10 5.96 1.60
CA ARG A 12 3.99 6.37 2.73
C ARG A 12 4.68 5.21 3.46
N SER A 13 4.65 4.00 2.93
CA SER A 13 5.33 2.81 3.52
C SER A 13 6.79 2.67 3.14
N GLY A 14 7.35 3.53 2.26
CA GLY A 14 8.75 3.47 1.85
C GLY A 14 8.98 2.92 0.44
N THR A 15 7.95 2.91 -0.39
CA THR A 15 8.01 2.43 -1.79
C THR A 15 9.06 3.16 -2.63
N LEU A 16 9.24 4.48 -2.44
CA LEU A 16 10.31 5.22 -3.14
C LEU A 16 11.73 4.76 -2.74
N PHE A 17 11.91 4.37 -1.47
CA PHE A 17 13.17 3.79 -1.02
C PHE A 17 13.46 2.47 -1.74
N LEU A 18 12.44 1.60 -1.86
CA LEU A 18 12.56 0.32 -2.55
C LEU A 18 12.98 0.48 -4.02
N ARG A 19 12.41 1.47 -4.76
CA ARG A 19 12.90 1.83 -6.08
C ARG A 19 14.41 2.09 -6.08
N GLY A 20 14.89 2.91 -5.12
CA GLY A 20 16.30 3.23 -5.00
C GLY A 20 17.18 2.00 -4.68
N VAL A 21 16.69 1.09 -3.85
CA VAL A 21 17.38 -0.19 -3.57
C VAL A 21 17.57 -1.00 -4.85
N PHE A 22 16.51 -1.19 -5.65
CA PHE A 22 16.62 -1.92 -6.89
C PHE A 22 17.53 -1.22 -7.90
N GLN A 23 17.39 0.08 -8.06
CA GLN A 23 18.22 0.89 -8.97
C GLN A 23 19.72 0.81 -8.64
N ASN A 24 20.06 0.74 -7.36
CA ASN A 24 21.46 0.70 -6.93
C ASN A 24 22.05 -0.71 -6.97
N ASN A 25 21.24 -1.75 -6.78
CA ASN A 25 21.76 -3.09 -6.52
C ASN A 25 21.44 -4.13 -7.61
N VAL A 26 20.38 -3.95 -8.40
CA VAL A 26 19.92 -4.96 -9.37
C VAL A 26 20.36 -4.59 -10.78
N ARG A 27 21.08 -5.51 -11.44
CA ARG A 27 21.50 -5.32 -12.84
C ARG A 27 20.31 -5.41 -13.78
N ASN A 28 20.37 -4.63 -14.82
CA ASN A 28 19.46 -4.69 -15.97
C ASN A 28 17.97 -4.53 -15.55
N CYS A 29 17.72 -3.68 -14.52
CA CYS A 29 16.40 -3.43 -13.96
C CYS A 29 15.89 -2.03 -14.31
N ASP A 30 14.71 -1.95 -14.94
CA ASP A 30 13.96 -0.69 -15.08
C ASP A 30 13.09 -0.48 -13.84
N CYS A 31 13.42 0.53 -13.03
CA CYS A 31 12.80 0.78 -11.74
C CYS A 31 11.93 2.04 -11.79
N ARG A 32 10.63 1.89 -11.62
CA ARG A 32 9.66 2.98 -11.61
C ARG A 32 9.03 3.17 -10.23
N HIS A 33 8.71 4.43 -9.92
CA HIS A 33 7.95 4.78 -8.72
C HIS A 33 6.77 5.65 -9.13
N GLU A 34 5.56 5.12 -8.93
CA GLU A 34 4.31 5.80 -9.26
C GLU A 34 4.38 6.50 -10.65
N PRO A 35 4.61 5.76 -11.74
CA PRO A 35 4.92 6.35 -13.05
C PRO A 35 3.69 7.02 -13.67
N PHE A 36 3.27 8.13 -13.05
CA PHE A 36 2.07 8.90 -13.41
C PHE A 36 2.26 9.72 -14.69
N PHE A 37 3.49 10.20 -14.93
CA PHE A 37 3.81 11.08 -16.06
C PHE A 37 4.62 10.41 -17.15
N ASP A 38 4.86 9.10 -17.05
CA ASP A 38 5.61 8.39 -18.08
C ASP A 38 4.76 8.25 -19.33
N TRP A 39 5.23 8.80 -20.45
CA TRP A 39 4.52 8.78 -21.71
C TRP A 39 4.20 7.34 -22.15
N GLY A 40 2.93 7.07 -22.44
CA GLY A 40 2.44 5.75 -22.83
C GLY A 40 2.18 4.76 -21.69
N ASN A 41 2.49 5.14 -20.43
CA ASN A 41 2.11 4.34 -19.27
C ASN A 41 0.68 4.72 -18.82
N PRO A 42 -0.25 3.76 -18.75
CA PRO A 42 -1.61 4.06 -18.31
C PRO A 42 -1.66 4.41 -16.82
N THR A 43 -2.47 5.42 -16.48
CA THR A 43 -2.72 5.80 -15.09
C THR A 43 -3.60 4.77 -14.39
N LEU A 44 -3.15 4.32 -13.22
CA LEU A 44 -3.84 3.36 -12.35
C LEU A 44 -4.24 3.97 -11.00
N PHE A 45 -4.14 5.29 -10.89
CA PHE A 45 -4.65 6.12 -9.80
C PHE A 45 -5.93 6.86 -10.23
N GLY A 46 -6.53 7.59 -9.30
CA GLY A 46 -7.71 8.40 -9.56
C GLY A 46 -8.89 7.58 -10.09
N PRO A 47 -9.42 7.89 -11.28
CA PRO A 47 -10.58 7.17 -11.84
C PRO A 47 -10.41 5.65 -11.93
N ALA A 48 -9.17 5.14 -12.04
CA ALA A 48 -8.94 3.70 -12.05
C ALA A 48 -9.25 3.05 -10.68
N ILE A 49 -9.04 3.78 -9.58
CA ILE A 49 -9.42 3.30 -8.24
C ILE A 49 -10.94 3.21 -8.14
N TYR A 50 -11.64 4.21 -8.68
CA TYR A 50 -13.10 4.19 -8.72
C TYR A 50 -13.62 3.07 -9.63
N ASP A 51 -13.01 2.84 -10.80
CA ASP A 51 -13.37 1.73 -11.69
C ASP A 51 -13.22 0.37 -10.98
N ALA A 52 -12.14 0.17 -10.21
CA ALA A 52 -11.94 -1.05 -9.44
C ALA A 52 -13.01 -1.22 -8.34
N TYR A 53 -13.32 -0.16 -7.59
CA TYR A 53 -14.39 -0.14 -6.59
C TYR A 53 -15.76 -0.45 -7.21
N ALA A 54 -16.08 0.17 -8.34
CA ALA A 54 -17.35 0.01 -9.03
C ALA A 54 -17.51 -1.32 -9.80
N GLY A 55 -16.55 -2.26 -9.65
CA GLY A 55 -16.59 -3.57 -10.31
C GLY A 55 -16.31 -3.53 -11.81
N ARG A 56 -15.80 -2.43 -12.35
CA ARG A 56 -15.46 -2.29 -13.77
C ARG A 56 -14.10 -2.90 -14.07
N HIS A 57 -13.95 -4.18 -13.72
CA HIS A 57 -12.68 -4.90 -13.80
C HIS A 57 -12.13 -4.98 -15.25
N ASP A 58 -13.01 -5.03 -16.27
CA ASP A 58 -12.58 -5.01 -17.67
C ASP A 58 -11.79 -3.74 -18.01
N ARG A 59 -12.21 -2.56 -17.51
CA ARG A 59 -11.46 -1.31 -17.71
C ARG A 59 -10.08 -1.35 -17.07
N ILE A 60 -9.97 -1.97 -15.88
CA ILE A 60 -8.67 -2.17 -15.23
C ILE A 60 -7.82 -3.14 -16.03
N ARG A 61 -8.40 -4.24 -16.50
CA ARG A 61 -7.73 -5.23 -17.35
C ARG A 61 -7.17 -4.59 -18.64
N GLU A 62 -7.95 -3.78 -19.34
CA GLU A 62 -7.50 -3.05 -20.54
C GLU A 62 -6.32 -2.12 -20.24
N ARG A 63 -6.37 -1.38 -19.12
CA ARG A 63 -5.26 -0.53 -18.67
C ARG A 63 -4.02 -1.37 -18.34
N LEU A 64 -4.19 -2.54 -17.72
CA LEU A 64 -3.07 -3.43 -17.41
C LEU A 64 -2.48 -4.07 -18.65
N LEU A 65 -3.27 -4.41 -19.67
CA LEU A 65 -2.77 -4.85 -20.97
C LEU A 65 -1.98 -3.74 -21.68
N ALA A 66 -2.42 -2.49 -21.59
CA ALA A 66 -1.66 -1.35 -22.09
C ALA A 66 -0.36 -1.15 -21.30
N LYS A 67 -0.40 -1.30 -19.96
CA LYS A 67 0.80 -1.29 -19.10
C LYS A 67 1.76 -2.41 -19.49
N LYS A 68 1.27 -3.61 -19.76
CA LYS A 68 2.12 -4.72 -20.22
C LYS A 68 2.86 -4.37 -21.51
N ARG A 69 2.15 -3.84 -22.49
CA ARG A 69 2.78 -3.37 -23.76
C ARG A 69 3.80 -2.26 -23.54
N TYR A 70 3.56 -1.37 -22.57
CA TYR A 70 4.54 -0.36 -22.17
C TYR A 70 5.78 -1.00 -21.54
N ILE A 71 5.60 -1.90 -20.55
CA ILE A 71 6.69 -2.61 -19.89
C ILE A 71 7.54 -3.42 -20.88
N ASP A 72 6.90 -4.11 -21.83
CA ASP A 72 7.59 -4.93 -22.84
C ASP A 72 8.55 -4.11 -23.74
N LYS A 73 8.28 -2.81 -23.90
CA LYS A 73 9.14 -1.87 -24.67
C LYS A 73 10.30 -1.27 -23.87
N LEU A 74 10.26 -1.32 -22.54
CA LEU A 74 11.32 -0.79 -21.71
C LEU A 74 12.60 -1.63 -21.84
N PRO A 75 13.78 -1.05 -21.60
CA PRO A 75 15.01 -1.81 -21.57
C PRO A 75 15.06 -2.75 -20.35
N GLY A 76 16.02 -3.69 -20.39
CA GLY A 76 16.28 -4.60 -19.26
C GLY A 76 15.36 -5.81 -19.18
N ASP A 77 15.79 -6.77 -18.37
CA ASP A 77 15.11 -8.06 -18.17
C ASP A 77 14.25 -8.08 -16.94
N ILE A 78 14.39 -7.06 -16.09
CA ILE A 78 13.66 -6.90 -14.83
C ILE A 78 12.95 -5.55 -14.84
N TYR A 79 11.69 -5.55 -14.41
CA TYR A 79 10.88 -4.37 -14.17
C TYR A 79 10.41 -4.34 -12.74
N LEU A 80 10.62 -3.21 -12.05
CA LEU A 80 10.01 -2.94 -10.76
C LEU A 80 9.11 -1.71 -10.84
N GLU A 81 7.86 -1.86 -10.41
CA GLU A 81 7.02 -0.70 -10.07
C GLU A 81 6.71 -0.65 -8.58
N SER A 82 7.32 0.31 -7.91
CA SER A 82 7.08 0.58 -6.50
C SER A 82 5.94 1.57 -6.32
N SER A 83 4.70 1.10 -6.52
CA SER A 83 3.49 1.93 -6.46
C SER A 83 2.50 1.38 -5.45
N HIS A 84 1.86 2.27 -4.69
CA HIS A 84 0.74 1.89 -3.83
C HIS A 84 -0.60 1.77 -4.59
N ALA A 85 -0.62 1.96 -5.91
CA ALA A 85 -1.81 1.77 -6.73
C ALA A 85 -2.20 0.29 -6.85
N PHE A 86 -1.24 -0.64 -6.67
CA PHE A 86 -1.49 -2.05 -6.89
C PHE A 86 -2.72 -2.55 -6.12
N LEU A 87 -2.76 -2.34 -4.80
CA LEU A 87 -3.87 -2.77 -3.95
C LEU A 87 -5.10 -1.86 -4.00
N LYS A 88 -5.02 -0.73 -4.68
CA LYS A 88 -6.16 0.18 -4.83
C LYS A 88 -6.94 -0.05 -6.12
N SER A 89 -6.25 -0.43 -7.20
CA SER A 89 -6.88 -0.63 -8.51
C SER A 89 -6.38 -1.86 -9.27
N MET A 90 -5.07 -2.16 -9.26
CA MET A 90 -4.50 -3.17 -10.16
C MET A 90 -4.88 -4.59 -9.76
N HIS A 91 -4.94 -4.90 -8.47
CA HIS A 91 -5.09 -6.25 -7.93
C HIS A 91 -6.29 -7.03 -8.49
N VAL A 92 -7.37 -6.34 -8.89
CA VAL A 92 -8.60 -6.97 -9.40
C VAL A 92 -8.42 -7.71 -10.74
N ALA A 93 -7.35 -7.39 -11.50
CA ALA A 93 -7.06 -8.02 -12.80
C ALA A 93 -5.55 -8.29 -13.01
N ALA A 94 -4.70 -7.99 -12.02
CA ALA A 94 -3.24 -8.07 -12.18
C ALA A 94 -2.77 -9.49 -12.45
N PHE A 95 -3.29 -10.49 -11.77
CA PHE A 95 -2.85 -11.88 -11.94
C PHE A 95 -3.22 -12.45 -13.33
N GLU A 96 -4.35 -12.02 -13.89
CA GLU A 96 -4.76 -12.40 -15.24
C GLU A 96 -3.77 -11.88 -16.30
N VAL A 97 -3.30 -10.64 -16.15
CA VAL A 97 -2.41 -9.98 -17.13
C VAL A 97 -0.94 -10.32 -16.90
N PHE A 98 -0.56 -10.53 -15.65
CA PHE A 98 0.82 -10.84 -15.21
C PHE A 98 0.85 -12.11 -14.35
N PRO A 99 0.61 -13.31 -14.89
CA PRO A 99 0.54 -14.54 -14.11
C PRO A 99 1.87 -14.90 -13.42
N GLU A 100 2.99 -14.39 -13.97
CA GLU A 100 4.33 -14.60 -13.42
C GLU A 100 4.85 -13.43 -12.55
N LEU A 101 3.96 -12.57 -12.06
CA LEU A 101 4.36 -11.45 -11.23
C LEU A 101 5.00 -11.90 -9.91
N GLU A 102 5.96 -11.10 -9.45
CA GLU A 102 6.62 -11.24 -8.16
C GLU A 102 6.29 -10.01 -7.30
N LEU A 103 6.24 -10.19 -5.99
CA LEU A 103 5.66 -9.20 -5.09
C LEU A 103 6.61 -8.84 -3.94
N ILE A 104 6.64 -7.57 -3.61
CA ILE A 104 7.32 -7.11 -2.40
C ILE A 104 6.29 -6.43 -1.51
N HIS A 105 5.98 -7.07 -0.39
CA HIS A 105 5.04 -6.53 0.59
C HIS A 105 5.78 -5.62 1.56
N VAL A 106 5.41 -4.33 1.61
CA VAL A 106 6.05 -3.34 2.49
C VAL A 106 5.06 -2.87 3.54
N VAL A 107 5.22 -3.41 4.75
CA VAL A 107 4.37 -3.12 5.90
C VAL A 107 4.96 -1.99 6.75
N ARG A 108 4.14 -1.07 7.18
CA ARG A 108 4.52 0.03 8.08
C ARG A 108 3.45 0.22 9.15
N ASP A 109 3.89 0.70 10.33
CA ASP A 109 3.04 1.09 11.44
C ASP A 109 1.82 1.92 10.98
N PRO A 110 0.57 1.46 11.27
CA PRO A 110 -0.66 2.09 10.81
C PRO A 110 -0.82 3.54 11.27
N LEU A 111 -0.43 3.87 12.50
CA LEU A 111 -0.51 5.23 13.02
C LEU A 111 0.38 6.19 12.20
N ARG A 112 1.59 5.75 11.87
CA ARG A 112 2.52 6.55 11.06
C ARG A 112 2.05 6.70 9.62
N VAL A 113 1.43 5.68 9.04
CA VAL A 113 0.86 5.74 7.70
C VAL A 113 -0.32 6.68 7.69
N ALA A 114 -1.33 6.44 8.53
CA ALA A 114 -2.56 7.23 8.60
C ALA A 114 -2.28 8.73 8.80
N ARG A 115 -1.42 9.07 9.75
CA ARG A 115 -0.96 10.45 10.00
C ARG A 115 -0.33 11.08 8.77
N SER A 116 0.60 10.37 8.12
CA SER A 116 1.32 10.90 6.96
C SER A 116 0.43 11.07 5.73
N GLU A 117 -0.57 10.22 5.55
CA GLU A 117 -1.55 10.29 4.48
C GLU A 117 -2.54 11.44 4.73
N ALA A 118 -3.08 11.53 5.95
CA ALA A 118 -3.99 12.60 6.37
C ALA A 118 -3.35 13.98 6.16
N TYR A 119 -2.13 14.16 6.64
CA TYR A 119 -1.37 15.40 6.44
C TYR A 119 -1.19 15.74 4.95
N ARG A 120 -0.85 14.73 4.11
CA ARG A 120 -0.66 14.93 2.66
C ARG A 120 -1.94 15.41 1.99
N GLU A 121 -3.07 14.77 2.26
CA GLU A 121 -4.34 15.16 1.68
C GLU A 121 -4.81 16.52 2.18
N GLU A 122 -4.72 16.78 3.48
CA GLU A 122 -5.07 18.07 4.07
C GLU A 122 -4.25 19.21 3.44
N TRP A 123 -2.95 19.02 3.29
CA TRP A 123 -2.09 19.99 2.62
C TRP A 123 -2.54 20.23 1.16
N ARG A 124 -2.85 19.17 0.40
CA ARG A 124 -3.33 19.28 -0.99
C ARG A 124 -4.67 19.98 -1.08
N ARG A 125 -5.56 19.77 -0.12
CA ARG A 125 -6.83 20.52 -0.03
C ARG A 125 -6.59 22.00 0.25
N ARG A 126 -5.68 22.33 1.17
CA ARG A 126 -5.33 23.73 1.53
C ARG A 126 -4.71 24.49 0.37
N VAL A 127 -3.81 23.89 -0.39
CA VAL A 127 -3.16 24.55 -1.54
C VAL A 127 -4.01 24.52 -2.81
N HIS A 128 -5.27 24.16 -2.71
CA HIS A 128 -6.21 24.09 -3.84
C HIS A 128 -5.61 23.40 -5.07
N ALA A 129 -5.06 22.20 -4.88
CA ALA A 129 -4.43 21.41 -5.94
C ALA A 129 -5.49 20.57 -6.72
N PRO A 130 -6.24 21.14 -7.69
CA PRO A 130 -7.39 20.49 -8.31
C PRO A 130 -7.04 19.21 -9.04
N PHE A 131 -5.82 19.10 -9.58
CA PHE A 131 -5.33 17.93 -10.32
C PHE A 131 -5.17 16.68 -9.47
N HIS A 132 -5.25 16.81 -8.14
CA HIS A 132 -5.17 15.71 -7.22
C HIS A 132 -6.53 15.16 -6.80
N PHE A 133 -7.58 15.66 -7.41
CA PHE A 133 -8.95 15.24 -7.14
C PHE A 133 -9.68 14.95 -8.46
N TYR A 134 -10.59 14.00 -8.42
CA TYR A 134 -11.47 13.68 -9.53
C TYR A 134 -12.91 13.54 -9.03
N LYS A 135 -13.87 13.61 -9.94
CA LYS A 135 -15.28 13.38 -9.63
C LYS A 135 -15.63 11.93 -10.00
N GLY A 136 -16.21 11.19 -9.05
CA GLY A 136 -16.76 9.86 -9.30
C GLY A 136 -18.13 9.90 -9.98
N ASP A 137 -18.63 8.75 -10.39
CA ASP A 137 -19.99 8.64 -10.95
C ASP A 137 -21.07 8.86 -9.87
N ASP A 138 -20.70 8.72 -8.58
CA ASP A 138 -21.52 9.09 -7.43
C ASP A 138 -21.69 10.61 -7.27
N GLY A 139 -20.99 11.39 -8.08
CA GLY A 139 -20.99 12.84 -8.04
C GLY A 139 -20.03 13.42 -6.99
N GLU A 140 -19.44 12.59 -6.14
CA GLU A 140 -18.53 13.00 -5.09
C GLU A 140 -17.11 13.26 -5.59
N ARG A 141 -16.35 14.04 -4.80
CA ARG A 141 -14.98 14.43 -5.12
C ARG A 141 -13.99 13.58 -4.33
N HIS A 142 -13.27 12.72 -5.04
CA HIS A 142 -12.30 11.79 -4.48
C HIS A 142 -10.87 12.27 -4.64
N PHE A 143 -10.01 11.95 -3.66
CA PHE A 143 -8.57 12.19 -3.76
C PHE A 143 -7.91 11.10 -4.60
N CYS A 144 -7.09 11.47 -5.60
CA CYS A 144 -6.61 10.54 -6.62
C CYS A 144 -5.70 9.41 -6.10
N TRP A 145 -5.19 9.53 -4.89
CA TRP A 145 -4.32 8.52 -4.27
C TRP A 145 -4.97 7.73 -3.12
N SER A 146 -6.23 7.99 -2.82
CA SER A 146 -6.97 7.27 -1.78
C SER A 146 -7.98 6.28 -2.38
N LEU A 147 -8.47 5.36 -1.55
CA LEU A 147 -9.70 4.62 -1.81
C LEU A 147 -10.87 5.60 -1.96
N THR A 148 -12.04 5.09 -2.36
CA THR A 148 -13.23 5.94 -2.57
C THR A 148 -13.91 6.35 -1.27
N GLY A 149 -13.77 5.54 -0.21
CA GLY A 149 -14.50 5.65 1.04
C GLY A 149 -15.88 4.96 0.99
N ASN A 150 -16.23 4.36 -0.16
CA ASN A 150 -17.48 3.63 -0.36
C ASN A 150 -17.30 2.10 -0.25
N GLU A 151 -16.05 1.63 -0.04
CA GLU A 151 -15.74 0.23 0.17
C GLU A 151 -16.45 -0.31 1.42
N GLU A 152 -16.77 -1.60 1.45
CA GLU A 152 -17.56 -2.23 2.51
C GLU A 152 -17.07 -1.92 3.92
N ILE A 153 -15.77 -1.87 4.12
CA ILE A 153 -15.16 -1.56 5.42
C ILE A 153 -15.58 -0.18 5.95
N PHE A 154 -15.75 0.82 5.09
CA PHE A 154 -16.16 2.17 5.50
C PHE A 154 -17.62 2.25 5.92
N ARG A 155 -18.49 1.36 5.43
CA ARG A 155 -19.90 1.30 5.80
C ARG A 155 -20.12 1.05 7.30
N HIS A 156 -19.19 0.39 7.96
CA HIS A 156 -19.24 0.19 9.42
C HIS A 156 -19.11 1.50 10.21
N PHE A 157 -18.74 2.59 9.55
CA PHE A 157 -18.53 3.91 10.14
C PHE A 157 -19.53 4.97 9.61
N GLU A 158 -20.55 4.60 8.85
CA GLU A 158 -21.53 5.55 8.27
C GLU A 158 -22.33 6.32 9.33
N SER A 159 -22.49 5.76 10.53
CA SER A 159 -23.20 6.41 11.64
C SER A 159 -22.42 7.56 12.28
N ARG A 160 -21.14 7.73 11.96
CA ARG A 160 -20.29 8.80 12.47
C ARG A 160 -19.36 9.37 11.41
N LYS A 161 -18.97 10.63 11.58
CA LYS A 161 -17.97 11.25 10.70
C LYS A 161 -16.59 10.89 11.20
N LEU A 162 -15.83 10.13 10.40
CA LEU A 162 -14.42 9.86 10.65
C LEU A 162 -13.59 11.14 10.50
N THR A 163 -12.62 11.34 11.39
CA THR A 163 -11.53 12.29 11.12
C THR A 163 -10.72 11.80 9.92
N LEU A 164 -9.90 12.68 9.33
CA LEU A 164 -9.06 12.28 8.20
C LEU A 164 -8.02 11.23 8.61
N PHE A 165 -7.52 11.29 9.84
CA PHE A 165 -6.62 10.29 10.41
C PHE A 165 -7.33 8.92 10.53
N GLN A 166 -8.52 8.89 11.14
CA GLN A 166 -9.33 7.68 11.28
C GLN A 166 -9.67 7.07 9.91
N TRP A 167 -10.02 7.92 8.95
CA TRP A 167 -10.31 7.49 7.58
C TRP A 167 -9.12 6.77 6.94
N TYR A 168 -7.90 7.32 7.08
CA TYR A 168 -6.70 6.69 6.56
C TYR A 168 -6.27 5.44 7.35
N LEU A 169 -6.65 5.34 8.61
CA LEU A 169 -6.46 4.12 9.39
C LEU A 169 -7.35 2.99 8.86
N VAL A 170 -8.63 3.27 8.58
CA VAL A 170 -9.57 2.32 7.95
C VAL A 170 -9.04 1.90 6.57
N GLN A 171 -8.60 2.87 5.76
CA GLN A 171 -7.97 2.57 4.47
C GLN A 171 -6.74 1.66 4.61
N TRP A 172 -5.89 1.87 5.61
CA TRP A 172 -4.72 1.04 5.82
C TRP A 172 -5.12 -0.40 6.15
N ILE A 173 -6.11 -0.60 7.02
CA ILE A 173 -6.66 -1.92 7.35
C ILE A 173 -7.20 -2.61 6.09
N GLU A 174 -7.95 -1.89 5.27
CA GLU A 174 -8.48 -2.42 4.00
C GLU A 174 -7.35 -2.84 3.04
N ILE A 175 -6.33 -2.02 2.87
CA ILE A 175 -5.18 -2.30 1.99
C ILE A 175 -4.42 -3.56 2.45
N GLU A 176 -4.19 -3.74 3.75
CA GLU A 176 -3.52 -4.93 4.26
C GLU A 176 -4.41 -6.18 4.09
N ASN A 177 -5.74 -6.07 4.29
CA ASN A 177 -6.67 -7.15 3.99
C ASN A 177 -6.64 -7.55 2.51
N ARG A 178 -6.62 -6.58 1.59
CA ARG A 178 -6.46 -6.85 0.14
C ARG A 178 -5.13 -7.53 -0.19
N ALA A 179 -4.04 -7.12 0.46
CA ALA A 179 -2.74 -7.76 0.26
C ALA A 179 -2.79 -9.25 0.63
N MET A 180 -3.29 -9.56 1.82
CA MET A 180 -3.36 -10.95 2.30
C MET A 180 -4.38 -11.78 1.51
N ALA A 181 -5.50 -11.18 1.09
CA ALA A 181 -6.49 -11.84 0.25
C ALA A 181 -5.90 -12.17 -1.14
N PHE A 182 -5.22 -11.21 -1.78
CA PHE A 182 -4.58 -11.40 -3.08
C PHE A 182 -3.53 -12.51 -3.05
N LEU A 183 -2.66 -12.50 -2.05
CA LEU A 183 -1.63 -13.55 -1.88
C LEU A 183 -2.26 -14.93 -1.73
N ARG A 184 -3.30 -15.07 -0.89
CA ARG A 184 -3.99 -16.35 -0.66
C ARG A 184 -4.75 -16.82 -1.90
N GLN A 185 -5.51 -15.92 -2.53
CA GLN A 185 -6.35 -16.24 -3.69
C GLN A 185 -5.54 -16.80 -4.86
N HIS A 186 -4.32 -16.31 -5.04
CA HIS A 186 -3.47 -16.67 -6.18
C HIS A 186 -2.28 -17.56 -5.80
N ASN A 187 -2.20 -18.02 -4.54
CA ASN A 187 -1.09 -18.85 -4.02
C ASN A 187 0.30 -18.22 -4.27
N LEU A 188 0.43 -16.93 -3.93
CA LEU A 188 1.62 -16.13 -4.24
C LEU A 188 2.58 -15.93 -3.05
N GLN A 189 2.41 -16.68 -1.96
CA GLN A 189 3.22 -16.51 -0.74
C GLN A 189 4.72 -16.72 -1.03
N GLU A 190 5.07 -17.76 -1.78
CA GLU A 190 6.46 -18.07 -2.17
C GLU A 190 7.04 -17.04 -3.17
N ARG A 191 6.19 -16.31 -3.86
CA ARG A 191 6.54 -15.25 -4.80
C ARG A 191 6.44 -13.85 -4.20
N CYS A 192 6.36 -13.78 -2.88
CA CYS A 192 6.26 -12.53 -2.14
C CYS A 192 7.29 -12.48 -1.02
N TYR A 193 8.00 -11.36 -0.92
CA TYR A 193 8.89 -11.09 0.20
C TYR A 193 8.38 -9.89 1.01
N THR A 194 8.22 -10.08 2.33
CA THR A 194 7.75 -9.00 3.21
C THR A 194 8.91 -8.24 3.85
N LEU A 195 8.84 -6.91 3.79
CA LEU A 195 9.75 -5.96 4.42
C LEU A 195 8.99 -5.06 5.39
N HIS A 196 9.57 -4.82 6.55
CA HIS A 196 9.00 -3.97 7.59
C HIS A 196 9.66 -2.59 7.61
N SER A 197 8.91 -1.58 7.22
CA SER A 197 9.38 -0.20 7.17
C SER A 197 9.25 0.50 8.54
N PRO A 198 10.26 1.23 9.02
CA PRO A 198 11.54 1.50 8.36
C PRO A 198 12.67 0.51 8.73
N ARG A 199 12.42 -0.47 9.62
CA ARG A 199 13.43 -1.35 10.21
C ARG A 199 14.23 -2.07 9.12
N ASP A 200 13.55 -2.90 8.32
CA ASP A 200 14.19 -3.76 7.34
C ASP A 200 14.74 -2.98 6.13
N LEU A 201 14.10 -1.83 5.82
CA LEU A 201 14.58 -0.96 4.74
C LEU A 201 15.96 -0.32 5.07
N ASN A 202 16.32 -0.16 6.35
CA ASN A 202 17.60 0.37 6.78
C ASN A 202 18.62 -0.74 7.13
N ASP A 203 18.28 -1.99 6.89
CA ASP A 203 19.11 -3.15 7.19
C ASP A 203 19.61 -3.79 5.88
N ALA A 204 20.94 -3.70 5.64
CA ALA A 204 21.55 -4.22 4.43
C ALA A 204 21.45 -5.75 4.31
N ASP A 205 21.41 -6.47 5.43
CA ASP A 205 21.29 -7.93 5.41
C ASP A 205 19.85 -8.36 5.08
N LYS A 206 18.85 -7.62 5.57
CA LYS A 206 17.46 -7.84 5.16
C LYS A 206 17.24 -7.56 3.68
N ILE A 207 17.80 -6.47 3.16
CA ILE A 207 17.75 -6.17 1.73
C ILE A 207 18.47 -7.26 0.92
N ARG A 208 19.64 -7.72 1.36
CA ARG A 208 20.36 -8.82 0.71
C ARG A 208 19.55 -10.11 0.71
N ALA A 209 18.90 -10.44 1.82
CA ALA A 209 18.02 -11.61 1.92
C ALA A 209 16.86 -11.54 0.94
N MET A 210 16.21 -10.37 0.78
CA MET A 210 15.18 -10.16 -0.24
C MET A 210 15.71 -10.35 -1.66
N LEU A 211 16.84 -9.72 -2.01
CA LEU A 211 17.44 -9.85 -3.34
C LEU A 211 17.82 -11.31 -3.64
N LYS A 212 18.30 -12.05 -2.64
CA LYS A 212 18.63 -13.47 -2.74
C LYS A 212 17.38 -14.35 -2.87
N HIS A 213 16.31 -14.05 -2.12
CA HIS A 213 15.03 -14.77 -2.22
C HIS A 213 14.51 -14.79 -3.66
N PHE A 214 14.63 -13.67 -4.35
CA PHE A 214 14.25 -13.56 -5.75
C PHE A 214 15.38 -13.91 -6.73
N GLU A 215 16.53 -14.39 -6.28
CA GLU A 215 17.68 -14.70 -7.13
C GLU A 215 18.04 -13.56 -8.11
N LEU A 216 17.98 -12.32 -7.63
CA LEU A 216 18.20 -11.15 -8.47
C LEU A 216 19.69 -10.96 -8.79
N PRO A 217 20.04 -10.63 -10.05
CA PRO A 217 21.42 -10.37 -10.44
C PRO A 217 21.90 -9.06 -9.81
N MET A 218 22.82 -9.15 -8.84
CA MET A 218 23.35 -7.97 -8.15
C MET A 218 24.46 -7.27 -8.95
N ASN A 219 24.51 -5.94 -8.85
CA ASN A 219 25.60 -5.12 -9.42
C ASN A 219 26.94 -5.36 -8.72
N THR A 220 26.89 -5.52 -7.39
CA THR A 220 28.05 -5.73 -6.52
C THR A 220 27.66 -6.67 -5.37
N GLU A 221 28.64 -7.26 -4.70
CA GLU A 221 28.38 -8.07 -3.50
C GLU A 221 27.88 -7.25 -2.32
N LYS A 222 28.24 -5.96 -2.26
CA LYS A 222 27.83 -5.06 -1.18
C LYS A 222 26.51 -4.38 -1.53
N VAL A 223 25.52 -4.53 -0.65
CA VAL A 223 24.23 -3.85 -0.77
C VAL A 223 24.39 -2.34 -0.50
N VAL A 224 23.89 -1.53 -1.42
CA VAL A 224 23.83 -0.07 -1.31
C VAL A 224 22.40 0.34 -0.92
N LEU A 225 22.24 0.83 0.29
CA LEU A 225 20.95 1.36 0.77
C LEU A 225 20.62 2.70 0.10
N ALA A 226 19.34 2.95 -0.14
CA ALA A 226 18.91 4.12 -0.91
C ALA A 226 18.91 5.45 -0.12
N GLY A 227 19.24 5.44 1.16
CA GLY A 227 19.17 6.61 2.05
C GLY A 227 17.71 7.09 2.29
N ARG A 228 17.53 8.03 3.22
CA ARG A 228 16.21 8.59 3.53
C ARG A 228 15.71 9.45 2.38
N ARG A 229 14.59 9.05 1.77
CA ARG A 229 13.90 9.81 0.72
C ARG A 229 12.47 10.12 1.16
N ASN A 230 11.90 11.21 0.70
CA ASN A 230 10.50 11.62 0.97
C ASN A 230 10.18 11.95 2.45
N GLN A 231 10.98 12.77 3.11
CA GLN A 231 10.56 13.40 4.35
C GLN A 231 9.50 14.46 4.03
N SER A 232 8.34 14.39 4.70
CA SER A 232 7.33 15.44 4.60
C SER A 232 7.89 16.71 5.24
N PHE A 233 8.07 17.78 4.47
CA PHE A 233 8.45 19.09 4.99
C PHE A 233 7.37 19.58 5.96
N GLY A 234 7.77 20.04 7.16
CA GLY A 234 6.83 20.60 8.15
C GLY A 234 6.07 19.56 9.00
N TYR A 235 6.39 18.29 8.87
CA TYR A 235 5.80 17.26 9.74
C TYR A 235 6.28 17.47 11.19
N LYS A 236 5.42 18.08 12.02
CA LYS A 236 5.59 18.08 13.48
C LYS A 236 4.94 16.80 14.00
N ALA A 237 5.62 16.08 14.88
CA ALA A 237 4.98 15.04 15.69
C ALA A 237 3.89 15.75 16.53
N ASN A 238 2.64 15.59 16.11
CA ASN A 238 1.51 16.08 16.91
C ASN A 238 1.32 15.18 18.13
N ASP A 239 0.51 15.64 19.06
CA ASP A 239 0.13 14.96 20.28
C ASP A 239 -0.30 13.50 19.95
N THR A 240 0.53 12.56 20.36
CA THR A 240 0.30 11.12 20.14
C THR A 240 -0.92 10.62 20.93
N SER A 241 -1.35 11.33 21.98
CA SER A 241 -2.47 10.92 22.81
C SER A 241 -3.81 10.97 22.08
N THR A 242 -4.06 12.01 21.30
CA THR A 242 -5.29 12.13 20.48
C THR A 242 -5.35 11.05 19.41
N GLU A 243 -4.26 10.80 18.70
CA GLU A 243 -4.21 9.76 17.66
C GLU A 243 -4.35 8.35 18.24
N GLU A 244 -3.88 8.13 19.47
CA GLU A 244 -4.10 6.86 20.17
C GLU A 244 -5.56 6.64 20.55
N LEU A 245 -6.25 7.69 20.98
CA LEU A 245 -7.69 7.62 21.22
C LEU A 245 -8.45 7.33 19.92
N GLU A 246 -8.18 8.09 18.85
CA GLU A 246 -8.79 7.90 17.55
C GLU A 246 -8.52 6.49 16.96
N PHE A 247 -7.31 5.95 17.18
CA PHE A 247 -6.98 4.57 16.81
C PHE A 247 -7.85 3.57 17.57
N ASN A 248 -7.94 3.69 18.90
CA ASN A 248 -8.72 2.78 19.72
C ASN A 248 -10.21 2.82 19.36
N GLU A 249 -10.76 3.98 19.05
CA GLU A 249 -12.15 4.12 18.58
C GLU A 249 -12.38 3.36 17.28
N VAL A 250 -11.46 3.49 16.27
CA VAL A 250 -11.58 2.77 15.03
C VAL A 250 -11.49 1.26 15.26
N VAL A 251 -10.54 0.80 16.07
CA VAL A 251 -10.36 -0.64 16.32
C VAL A 251 -11.55 -1.23 17.10
N SER A 252 -12.13 -0.49 18.04
CA SER A 252 -13.28 -0.95 18.81
C SER A 252 -14.55 -1.13 17.96
N ASP A 253 -14.74 -0.26 16.96
CA ASP A 253 -15.90 -0.32 16.05
C ASP A 253 -15.66 -1.21 14.82
N MET A 254 -14.42 -1.64 14.60
CA MET A 254 -14.05 -2.46 13.45
C MET A 254 -14.53 -3.90 13.61
N PRO A 255 -15.28 -4.46 12.65
CA PRO A 255 -15.62 -5.89 12.70
C PRO A 255 -14.39 -6.79 12.77
N THR A 256 -14.42 -7.79 13.64
CA THR A 256 -13.30 -8.70 13.93
C THR A 256 -12.68 -9.31 12.66
N ARG A 257 -13.49 -9.63 11.65
CA ARG A 257 -13.03 -10.19 10.37
C ARG A 257 -11.95 -9.37 9.68
N TYR A 258 -11.95 -8.03 9.85
CA TYR A 258 -10.92 -7.17 9.27
C TYR A 258 -9.64 -7.11 10.10
N LEU A 259 -9.71 -7.52 11.38
CA LEU A 259 -8.58 -7.51 12.30
C LEU A 259 -7.88 -8.87 12.40
N GLU A 260 -8.51 -9.96 11.95
CA GLU A 260 -7.99 -11.31 12.06
C GLU A 260 -6.65 -11.51 11.37
N ILE A 261 -6.41 -10.85 10.23
CA ILE A 261 -5.14 -10.96 9.50
C ILE A 261 -3.94 -10.55 10.36
N PHE A 262 -4.14 -9.64 11.31
CA PHE A 262 -3.06 -9.11 12.17
C PHE A 262 -2.64 -10.09 13.28
N ARG A 263 -3.34 -11.23 13.42
CA ARG A 263 -3.01 -12.33 14.34
C ARG A 263 -2.03 -13.35 13.74
N SER A 264 -1.67 -13.19 12.49
CA SER A 264 -0.79 -14.10 11.75
C SER A 264 0.38 -13.36 11.10
N GLU A 265 1.34 -14.13 10.59
CA GLU A 265 2.42 -13.54 9.78
C GLU A 265 1.83 -12.82 8.55
N PRO A 266 2.43 -11.70 8.17
CA PRO A 266 3.70 -11.13 8.64
C PRO A 266 3.56 -10.13 9.81
N TYR A 267 2.42 -10.05 10.48
CA TYR A 267 2.11 -8.96 11.44
C TYR A 267 2.46 -9.29 12.89
N THR A 268 2.57 -10.55 13.27
CA THR A 268 2.72 -11.01 14.67
C THR A 268 3.92 -10.44 15.42
N ASN A 269 4.97 -10.07 14.69
CA ASN A 269 6.21 -9.57 15.26
C ASN A 269 6.23 -8.05 15.51
N PHE A 270 5.05 -7.38 15.41
CA PHE A 270 4.95 -5.94 15.63
C PHE A 270 4.24 -5.59 16.94
N GLY A 271 4.84 -4.68 17.71
CA GLY A 271 4.19 -4.16 18.92
C GLY A 271 2.86 -3.47 18.66
N TRP A 272 2.68 -2.85 17.49
CA TRP A 272 1.41 -2.25 17.10
C TRP A 272 0.35 -3.28 16.73
N ALA A 273 0.70 -4.45 16.20
CA ALA A 273 -0.27 -5.52 15.89
C ALA A 273 -0.99 -6.00 17.15
N ASN A 274 -0.27 -6.13 18.26
CA ASN A 274 -0.88 -6.49 19.54
C ASN A 274 -1.95 -5.49 20.02
N ARG A 275 -1.88 -4.24 19.58
CA ARG A 275 -2.89 -3.22 19.91
C ARG A 275 -4.21 -3.46 19.18
N LEU A 276 -4.17 -4.07 17.99
CA LEU A 276 -5.36 -4.46 17.24
C LEU A 276 -6.12 -5.63 17.88
N HIS A 277 -5.53 -6.31 18.89
CA HIS A 277 -6.14 -7.47 19.58
C HIS A 277 -6.60 -7.17 21.02
N ARG A 278 -6.03 -6.14 21.67
CA ARG A 278 -6.24 -5.89 23.12
C ARG A 278 -7.66 -5.45 23.49
N LEU A 279 -8.45 -4.96 22.56
CA LEU A 279 -9.77 -4.41 22.85
C LEU A 279 -10.85 -5.50 23.04
N GLU A 280 -10.63 -6.73 22.59
CA GLU A 280 -11.57 -7.84 22.84
C GLU A 280 -11.60 -8.29 24.33
N ALA A 281 -10.48 -8.17 25.04
CA ALA A 281 -10.39 -8.58 26.46
C ALA A 281 -11.19 -7.69 27.43
N THR A 282 -11.45 -6.42 27.04
CA THR A 282 -12.23 -5.49 27.86
C THR A 282 -13.73 -5.54 27.57
N SER A 283 -14.13 -5.95 26.39
CA SER A 283 -15.54 -6.05 25.98
C SER A 283 -16.28 -7.22 26.64
N SER A 284 -15.55 -8.30 26.94
CA SER A 284 -16.12 -9.49 27.60
C SER A 284 -16.39 -9.31 29.11
N LEU A 285 -15.86 -8.24 29.72
CA LEU A 285 -16.08 -7.95 31.15
C LEU A 285 -17.31 -7.05 31.42
N HIS A 286 -17.89 -6.42 30.38
CA HIS A 286 -19.07 -5.54 30.54
C HIS A 286 -20.41 -6.24 30.25
N HIS A 287 -20.43 -7.52 29.87
CA HIS A 287 -21.67 -8.30 29.65
C HIS A 287 -21.95 -9.32 30.76
N ALA A 288 -21.24 -9.25 31.88
CA ALA A 288 -21.42 -10.13 33.03
C ALA A 288 -21.92 -9.38 34.30
N HIS A 289 -22.83 -8.42 34.14
CA HIS A 289 -23.60 -7.85 35.27
C HIS A 289 -25.04 -7.61 34.86
#